data_d9f9ad451c0221ced6846f4e9b8a54e6
#
_entry.id   d9f9ad451c0221ced6846f4e9b8a54e6
#
_cell.length_a   1.000
_cell.length_b   1.000
_cell.length_c   1.000
_cell.angle_alpha   90.00
_cell.angle_beta   90.00
_cell.angle_gamma   90.00
#
_symmetry.space_group_name_H-M   'P 1'
#
loop_
_entity.id
_entity.type
_entity.pdbx_description
1 polymer ?
#
loop_
_entity_poly.entity_id
_entity_poly.type
_entity_poly.pdbx_seq_one_letter_code
_entity_poly.pdbx_strand_id
1 'polypeptide(L)'
;MVKGRSKELKMCNLEKTAAFEYFVSKLVGLDLKKSPSVKELDVEKLNNKLSEYSMTRYMKLLYFFCLTDAKREIYNNRRRAELPEETDHNGGLLEIFNNFEAYLNGPVEVDIYENRLNKGMFSLFTFEDGRLELRKDEFLNRAQKVLDETSSAVQDAIDGAYSELENKKLKILPNGKSILEQDTTPLVEVAHNLSPNVWPACFYYNKEKGKISQLFKNERELLHSEIQKFESQLK
;
A
#
# COMPACT_ATOMS: atom_id res chain seq x y z
N MET A 1 13.01 -31.77 -5.49
CA MET A 1 11.69 -31.07 -5.58
C MET A 1 11.62 -29.78 -4.77
N VAL A 2 12.69 -28.97 -4.71
CA VAL A 2 12.72 -27.72 -3.91
C VAL A 2 12.92 -26.47 -4.78
N LYS A 3 13.27 -26.63 -6.07
CA LYS A 3 13.57 -25.50 -6.97
C LYS A 3 12.35 -24.70 -7.50
N GLY A 4 11.15 -25.30 -7.49
CA GLY A 4 9.93 -24.60 -7.98
C GLY A 4 9.39 -23.57 -6.98
N ARG A 5 9.38 -23.91 -5.68
CA ARG A 5 8.86 -23.02 -4.63
C ARG A 5 9.64 -21.72 -4.49
N SER A 6 10.98 -21.76 -4.68
CA SER A 6 11.80 -20.57 -4.54
C SER A 6 11.62 -19.58 -5.71
N LYS A 7 11.22 -20.08 -6.89
CA LYS A 7 11.03 -19.23 -8.09
C LYS A 7 9.68 -18.51 -8.06
N GLU A 8 8.63 -19.19 -7.60
CA GLU A 8 7.30 -18.58 -7.42
C GLU A 8 7.29 -17.54 -6.27
N LEU A 9 7.92 -17.84 -5.13
CA LEU A 9 8.08 -16.87 -4.05
C LEU A 9 8.89 -15.62 -4.47
N LYS A 10 9.90 -15.80 -5.31
CA LYS A 10 10.75 -14.71 -5.81
C LYS A 10 10.00 -13.83 -6.81
N MET A 11 9.13 -14.40 -7.65
CA MET A 11 8.29 -13.62 -8.58
C MET A 11 7.20 -12.84 -7.82
N CYS A 12 6.54 -13.44 -6.86
CA CYS A 12 5.53 -12.77 -6.04
C CYS A 12 6.13 -11.59 -5.23
N ASN A 13 7.36 -11.73 -4.74
CA ASN A 13 8.09 -10.65 -4.08
C ASN A 13 8.48 -9.52 -5.03
N LEU A 14 8.77 -9.78 -6.31
CA LEU A 14 9.11 -8.75 -7.28
C LEU A 14 7.90 -7.88 -7.63
N GLU A 15 6.75 -8.48 -7.94
CA GLU A 15 5.52 -7.72 -8.21
C GLU A 15 5.11 -6.87 -7.00
N LYS A 16 5.11 -7.43 -5.80
CA LYS A 16 4.79 -6.71 -4.55
C LYS A 16 5.75 -5.53 -4.34
N THR A 17 7.03 -5.72 -4.59
CA THR A 17 8.04 -4.66 -4.43
C THR A 17 7.84 -3.57 -5.47
N ALA A 18 7.64 -3.92 -6.74
CA ALA A 18 7.37 -2.97 -7.81
C ALA A 18 6.05 -2.20 -7.57
N ALA A 19 4.99 -2.89 -7.13
CA ALA A 19 3.73 -2.25 -6.75
C ALA A 19 3.91 -1.25 -5.60
N PHE A 20 4.76 -1.58 -4.60
CA PHE A 20 5.10 -0.64 -3.54
C PHE A 20 5.88 0.57 -4.07
N GLU A 21 6.84 0.38 -4.97
CA GLU A 21 7.58 1.48 -5.58
C GLU A 21 6.67 2.36 -6.46
N TYR A 22 5.71 1.77 -7.17
CA TYR A 22 4.69 2.51 -7.91
C TYR A 22 3.79 3.35 -6.97
N PHE A 23 3.34 2.75 -5.86
CA PHE A 23 2.58 3.45 -4.83
C PHE A 23 3.37 4.63 -4.23
N VAL A 24 4.65 4.43 -3.86
CA VAL A 24 5.52 5.50 -3.35
C VAL A 24 5.68 6.62 -4.38
N SER A 25 5.94 6.26 -5.65
CA SER A 25 6.08 7.21 -6.75
C SER A 25 4.84 8.09 -6.88
N LYS A 26 3.65 7.49 -6.80
CA LYS A 26 2.38 8.22 -6.83
C LYS A 26 2.24 9.20 -5.67
N LEU A 27 2.57 8.80 -4.44
CA LEU A 27 2.50 9.67 -3.26
C LEU A 27 3.41 10.90 -3.36
N VAL A 28 4.60 10.77 -3.93
CA VAL A 28 5.54 11.89 -4.06
C VAL A 28 5.33 12.70 -5.34
N GLY A 29 4.32 12.32 -6.16
CA GLY A 29 3.98 13.02 -7.40
C GLY A 29 4.94 12.72 -8.56
N LEU A 30 5.61 11.58 -8.52
CA LEU A 30 6.43 11.06 -9.61
C LEU A 30 5.55 10.19 -10.52
N ASP A 31 5.19 10.73 -11.69
CA ASP A 31 4.38 10.02 -12.68
C ASP A 31 5.25 9.14 -13.58
N LEU A 32 5.35 7.86 -13.23
CA LEU A 32 6.16 6.90 -13.98
C LEU A 32 5.63 6.67 -15.40
N LYS A 33 4.32 6.80 -15.63
CA LYS A 33 3.69 6.61 -16.95
C LYS A 33 4.07 7.71 -17.94
N LYS A 34 4.36 8.92 -17.45
CA LYS A 34 4.77 10.05 -18.31
C LYS A 34 6.25 10.08 -18.64
N SER A 35 7.05 9.18 -18.05
CA SER A 35 8.51 9.09 -18.26
C SER A 35 9.18 10.47 -18.36
N PRO A 36 9.29 11.21 -17.23
CA PRO A 36 9.99 12.50 -17.26
C PRO A 36 11.41 12.27 -17.77
N SER A 37 11.88 13.12 -18.67
CA SER A 37 13.29 13.04 -19.05
C SER A 37 14.14 13.29 -17.80
N VAL A 38 15.30 12.62 -17.69
CA VAL A 38 16.21 12.80 -16.53
C VAL A 38 16.57 14.27 -16.31
N LYS A 39 16.55 15.07 -17.39
CA LYS A 39 16.83 16.53 -17.36
C LYS A 39 15.69 17.36 -16.71
N GLU A 40 14.46 16.83 -16.72
CA GLU A 40 13.28 17.51 -16.16
C GLU A 40 13.00 17.05 -14.73
N LEU A 41 13.71 16.03 -14.25
CA LEU A 41 13.51 15.45 -12.94
C LEU A 41 14.21 16.32 -11.88
N ASP A 42 13.41 17.01 -11.08
CA ASP A 42 13.94 17.70 -9.89
C ASP A 42 14.12 16.68 -8.75
N VAL A 43 15.27 16.01 -8.79
CA VAL A 43 15.61 14.93 -7.85
C VAL A 43 15.71 15.44 -6.42
N GLU A 44 16.19 16.67 -6.21
CA GLU A 44 16.28 17.26 -4.88
C GLU A 44 14.88 17.47 -4.29
N LYS A 45 13.97 18.03 -5.06
CA LYS A 45 12.57 18.19 -4.65
C LYS A 45 11.89 16.85 -4.37
N LEU A 46 12.17 15.81 -5.17
CA LEU A 46 11.63 14.47 -4.94
C LEU A 46 12.22 13.84 -3.67
N ASN A 47 13.51 13.94 -3.43
CA ASN A 47 14.13 13.43 -2.22
C ASN A 47 13.66 14.18 -0.97
N ASN A 48 13.44 15.49 -1.07
CA ASN A 48 12.83 16.26 0.01
C ASN A 48 11.43 15.72 0.33
N LYS A 49 10.59 15.47 -0.68
CA LYS A 49 9.29 14.84 -0.47
C LYS A 49 9.39 13.43 0.10
N LEU A 50 10.27 12.58 -0.41
CA LEU A 50 10.50 11.24 0.13
C LEU A 50 10.89 11.29 1.60
N SER A 51 11.70 12.28 1.99
CA SER A 51 12.17 12.47 3.37
C SER A 51 11.06 12.87 4.35
N GLU A 52 9.94 13.41 3.87
CA GLU A 52 8.77 13.72 4.69
C GLU A 52 8.01 12.46 5.13
N TYR A 53 8.25 11.32 4.47
CA TYR A 53 7.55 10.07 4.74
C TYR A 53 8.46 9.10 5.53
N SER A 54 8.08 8.83 6.77
CA SER A 54 8.64 7.68 7.49
C SER A 54 8.11 6.37 6.92
N MET A 55 8.83 5.27 7.13
CA MET A 55 8.34 3.94 6.72
C MET A 55 6.99 3.60 7.38
N THR A 56 6.80 4.01 8.63
CA THR A 56 5.51 3.87 9.32
C THR A 56 4.39 4.59 8.57
N ARG A 57 4.63 5.81 8.09
CA ARG A 57 3.64 6.58 7.31
C ARG A 57 3.29 5.87 6.01
N TYR A 58 4.28 5.37 5.26
CA TYR A 58 4.04 4.56 4.06
C TYR A 58 3.17 3.35 4.36
N MET A 59 3.45 2.60 5.43
CA MET A 59 2.67 1.41 5.79
C MET A 59 1.21 1.74 6.12
N LYS A 60 0.93 2.86 6.79
CA LYS A 60 -0.45 3.28 7.09
C LYS A 60 -1.19 3.69 5.82
N LEU A 61 -0.56 4.51 4.98
CA LEU A 61 -1.17 4.91 3.71
C LEU A 61 -1.40 3.71 2.80
N LEU A 62 -0.45 2.79 2.69
CA LEU A 62 -0.61 1.55 1.92
C LEU A 62 -1.83 0.74 2.40
N TYR A 63 -1.99 0.59 3.72
CA TYR A 63 -3.16 -0.08 4.29
C TYR A 63 -4.47 0.63 3.92
N PHE A 64 -4.51 1.96 3.99
CA PHE A 64 -5.69 2.74 3.59
C PHE A 64 -6.00 2.64 2.10
N PHE A 65 -4.99 2.56 1.24
CA PHE A 65 -5.15 2.26 -0.18
C PHE A 65 -5.80 0.89 -0.38
N CYS A 66 -5.32 -0.13 0.31
CA CYS A 66 -5.89 -1.47 0.25
C CYS A 66 -7.36 -1.52 0.70
N LEU A 67 -7.73 -0.81 1.78
CA LEU A 67 -9.13 -0.72 2.22
C LEU A 67 -10.01 0.02 1.22
N THR A 68 -9.49 1.11 0.62
CA THR A 68 -10.21 1.89 -0.39
C THR A 68 -10.46 1.07 -1.65
N ASP A 69 -9.47 0.33 -2.11
CA ASP A 69 -9.59 -0.56 -3.27
C ASP A 69 -10.56 -1.71 -2.99
N ALA A 70 -10.45 -2.38 -1.85
CA ALA A 70 -11.37 -3.45 -1.45
C ALA A 70 -12.84 -2.98 -1.38
N LYS A 71 -13.08 -1.73 -0.95
CA LYS A 71 -14.41 -1.11 -1.01
C LYS A 71 -14.91 -1.00 -2.45
N ARG A 72 -14.07 -0.52 -3.37
CA ARG A 72 -14.43 -0.38 -4.79
C ARG A 72 -14.78 -1.73 -5.40
N GLU A 73 -14.04 -2.78 -5.09
CA GLU A 73 -14.33 -4.14 -5.54
C GLU A 73 -15.68 -4.64 -5.02
N ILE A 74 -15.97 -4.48 -3.72
CA ILE A 74 -17.26 -4.87 -3.13
C ILE A 74 -18.41 -4.16 -3.83
N TYR A 75 -18.29 -2.85 -4.10
CA TYR A 75 -19.34 -2.09 -4.79
C TYR A 75 -19.50 -2.53 -6.25
N ASN A 76 -18.40 -2.77 -6.96
CA ASN A 76 -18.44 -3.23 -8.35
C ASN A 76 -19.07 -4.63 -8.45
N ASN A 77 -18.76 -5.51 -7.50
CA ASN A 77 -19.31 -6.85 -7.45
C ASN A 77 -20.81 -6.86 -7.13
N ARG A 78 -21.30 -5.97 -6.27
CA ARG A 78 -22.76 -5.82 -6.03
C ARG A 78 -23.51 -5.39 -7.30
N ARG A 79 -22.94 -4.52 -8.11
CA ARG A 79 -23.50 -4.14 -9.42
C ARG A 79 -23.42 -5.25 -10.45
N ARG A 80 -22.41 -6.14 -10.38
CA ARG A 80 -22.24 -7.28 -11.29
C ARG A 80 -23.06 -8.49 -10.87
N ALA A 81 -23.45 -8.64 -9.61
CA ALA A 81 -24.33 -9.72 -9.13
C ALA A 81 -25.75 -9.66 -9.74
N GLU A 82 -26.09 -8.57 -10.45
CA GLU A 82 -27.26 -8.48 -11.33
C GLU A 82 -27.01 -9.08 -12.73
N LEU A 83 -25.76 -9.53 -13.05
CA LEU A 83 -25.38 -10.21 -14.28
C LEU A 83 -24.87 -11.62 -13.95
N PRO A 84 -25.30 -12.67 -14.69
CA PRO A 84 -24.93 -14.03 -14.37
C PRO A 84 -23.44 -14.31 -14.55
N GLU A 85 -22.89 -14.94 -13.53
CA GLU A 85 -21.68 -15.77 -13.38
C GLU A 85 -20.48 -15.57 -14.33
N GLU A 86 -19.30 -15.68 -13.71
CA GLU A 86 -17.96 -15.80 -14.24
C GLU A 86 -17.17 -14.50 -14.40
N THR A 87 -16.68 -14.00 -13.27
CA THR A 87 -15.33 -13.41 -13.26
C THR A 87 -14.65 -13.80 -11.96
N ASP A 88 -13.63 -14.62 -12.08
CA ASP A 88 -12.60 -14.80 -11.06
C ASP A 88 -12.16 -13.40 -10.59
N HIS A 89 -12.28 -13.15 -9.29
CA HIS A 89 -11.88 -11.88 -8.69
C HIS A 89 -10.35 -11.86 -8.63
N ASN A 90 -9.73 -11.50 -9.72
CA ASN A 90 -8.29 -11.32 -9.80
C ASN A 90 -7.90 -9.98 -9.18
N GLY A 91 -7.50 -10.04 -7.93
CA GLY A 91 -6.33 -9.30 -7.50
C GLY A 91 -6.53 -7.84 -7.16
N GLY A 92 -7.40 -7.50 -6.18
CA GLY A 92 -7.30 -6.21 -5.51
C GLY A 92 -5.98 -6.03 -4.75
N LEU A 93 -5.69 -4.83 -4.30
CA LEU A 93 -4.44 -4.52 -3.59
C LEU A 93 -4.18 -5.43 -2.38
N LEU A 94 -5.23 -5.95 -1.71
CA LEU A 94 -5.08 -6.90 -0.60
C LEU A 94 -4.57 -8.29 -1.03
N GLU A 95 -4.64 -8.64 -2.31
CA GLU A 95 -4.04 -9.88 -2.80
C GLU A 95 -2.54 -9.72 -3.04
N ILE A 96 -2.13 -8.56 -3.51
CA ILE A 96 -0.71 -8.20 -3.67
C ILE A 96 -0.08 -7.94 -2.30
N PHE A 97 -0.63 -7.03 -1.53
CA PHE A 97 -0.18 -6.69 -0.17
C PHE A 97 -0.92 -7.57 0.84
N ASN A 98 -0.61 -8.84 0.85
CA ASN A 98 -1.35 -9.89 1.54
C ASN A 98 -0.72 -10.33 2.87
N ASN A 99 0.28 -9.63 3.37
CA ASN A 99 1.01 -9.97 4.59
C ASN A 99 0.99 -8.81 5.61
N PHE A 100 -0.20 -8.22 5.84
CA PHE A 100 -0.36 -7.26 6.92
C PHE A 100 -0.40 -7.96 8.28
N GLU A 101 0.45 -7.50 9.18
CA GLU A 101 0.50 -7.93 10.58
C GLU A 101 0.25 -6.74 11.53
N ALA A 102 -0.20 -7.04 12.75
CA ALA A 102 -0.38 -6.05 13.79
C ALA A 102 0.96 -5.72 14.46
N TYR A 103 1.40 -4.49 14.33
CA TYR A 103 2.55 -3.93 15.03
C TYR A 103 2.09 -2.90 16.06
N LEU A 104 3.02 -2.47 16.94
CA LEU A 104 2.72 -1.49 17.99
C LEU A 104 2.04 -0.22 17.44
N ASN A 105 2.42 0.21 16.25
CA ASN A 105 1.87 1.38 15.56
C ASN A 105 0.77 1.01 14.55
N GLY A 106 0.09 -0.15 14.68
CA GLY A 106 -0.97 -0.63 13.79
C GLY A 106 -0.45 -1.43 12.59
N PRO A 107 -1.24 -1.55 11.50
CA PRO A 107 -0.94 -2.45 10.40
C PRO A 107 0.37 -2.14 9.67
N VAL A 108 1.14 -3.20 9.38
CA VAL A 108 2.40 -3.16 8.63
C VAL A 108 2.40 -4.31 7.63
N GLU A 109 2.67 -4.02 6.37
CA GLU A 109 2.98 -5.03 5.36
C GLU A 109 4.41 -5.53 5.58
N VAL A 110 4.52 -6.76 6.09
CA VAL A 110 5.75 -7.27 6.68
C VAL A 110 6.80 -7.58 5.63
N ASP A 111 6.40 -8.09 4.46
CA ASP A 111 7.35 -8.44 3.40
C ASP A 111 8.12 -7.22 2.93
N ILE A 112 7.45 -6.07 2.82
CA ILE A 112 8.10 -4.79 2.48
C ILE A 112 8.90 -4.26 3.67
N TYR A 113 8.31 -4.24 4.86
CA TYR A 113 8.93 -3.61 6.03
C TYR A 113 10.19 -4.32 6.50
N GLU A 114 10.19 -5.66 6.59
CA GLU A 114 11.33 -6.42 7.07
C GLU A 114 12.45 -6.49 6.04
N ASN A 115 12.12 -6.51 4.76
CA ASN A 115 13.13 -6.60 3.69
C ASN A 115 13.67 -5.25 3.20
N ARG A 116 13.15 -4.12 3.67
CA ARG A 116 13.56 -2.77 3.22
C ARG A 116 15.05 -2.47 3.33
N LEU A 117 15.76 -3.15 4.25
CA LEU A 117 17.21 -2.99 4.45
C LEU A 117 18.03 -3.85 3.48
N ASN A 118 17.41 -4.77 2.74
CA ASN A 118 18.12 -5.61 1.80
C ASN A 118 18.55 -4.77 0.59
N LYS A 119 19.84 -4.70 0.36
CA LYS A 119 20.39 -3.99 -0.82
C LYS A 119 19.84 -4.61 -2.10
N GLY A 120 19.29 -3.75 -2.96
CA GLY A 120 18.71 -4.18 -4.23
C GLY A 120 17.28 -4.70 -4.15
N MET A 121 16.59 -4.62 -2.99
CA MET A 121 15.17 -4.89 -2.88
C MET A 121 14.37 -3.98 -3.81
N PHE A 122 14.60 -2.69 -3.71
CA PHE A 122 13.95 -1.69 -4.55
C PHE A 122 14.77 -1.40 -5.81
N SER A 123 14.08 -1.29 -6.93
CA SER A 123 14.69 -0.92 -8.21
C SER A 123 14.91 0.59 -8.31
N LEU A 124 13.88 1.36 -8.00
CA LEU A 124 13.83 2.82 -8.17
C LEU A 124 14.35 3.59 -6.96
N PHE A 125 14.24 3.03 -5.77
CA PHE A 125 14.63 3.66 -4.52
C PHE A 125 15.77 2.91 -3.81
N THR A 126 16.44 3.61 -2.89
CA THR A 126 17.24 3.02 -1.81
C THR A 126 16.59 3.33 -0.47
N PHE A 127 16.85 2.49 0.53
CA PHE A 127 16.44 2.78 1.90
C PHE A 127 17.70 3.00 2.74
N GLU A 128 17.94 4.24 3.11
CA GLU A 128 19.12 4.67 3.86
C GLU A 128 18.66 5.62 4.98
N ASP A 129 19.31 5.54 6.14
CA ASP A 129 19.03 6.39 7.31
C ASP A 129 17.53 6.50 7.69
N GLY A 130 16.80 5.40 7.51
CA GLY A 130 15.37 5.34 7.86
C GLY A 130 14.42 5.91 6.81
N ARG A 131 14.90 6.28 5.62
CA ARG A 131 14.15 6.96 4.57
C ARG A 131 14.37 6.32 3.19
N LEU A 132 13.42 6.55 2.29
CA LEU A 132 13.60 6.22 0.89
C LEU A 132 14.25 7.40 0.17
N GLU A 133 15.20 7.08 -0.71
CA GLU A 133 15.86 8.03 -1.62
C GLU A 133 15.78 7.52 -3.05
N LEU A 134 15.61 8.45 -4.00
CA LEU A 134 15.54 8.12 -5.42
C LEU A 134 16.92 7.78 -5.96
N ARG A 135 17.04 6.65 -6.66
CA ARG A 135 18.22 6.31 -7.44
C ARG A 135 18.27 7.12 -8.73
N LYS A 136 19.32 7.92 -8.88
CA LYS A 136 19.51 8.78 -10.08
C LYS A 136 20.05 8.00 -11.28
N ASP A 137 20.91 7.01 -10.98
CA ASP A 137 21.54 6.17 -11.99
C ASP A 137 20.48 5.32 -12.71
N GLU A 138 20.54 5.28 -14.02
CA GLU A 138 19.64 4.48 -14.87
C GLU A 138 18.13 4.71 -14.58
N PHE A 139 17.74 5.90 -14.14
CA PHE A 139 16.38 6.21 -13.69
C PHE A 139 15.30 5.71 -14.66
N LEU A 140 15.45 5.97 -15.96
CA LEU A 140 14.45 5.56 -16.96
C LEU A 140 14.31 4.04 -17.04
N ASN A 141 15.42 3.30 -17.00
CA ASN A 141 15.38 1.83 -17.02
C ASN A 141 14.74 1.29 -15.75
N ARG A 142 15.01 1.90 -14.60
CA ARG A 142 14.43 1.50 -13.32
C ARG A 142 12.93 1.82 -13.23
N ALA A 143 12.52 3.00 -13.71
CA ALA A 143 11.13 3.39 -13.79
C ALA A 143 10.35 2.46 -14.72
N GLN A 144 10.91 2.15 -15.89
CA GLN A 144 10.29 1.18 -16.81
C GLN A 144 10.17 -0.20 -16.18
N LYS A 145 11.20 -0.65 -15.48
CA LYS A 145 11.17 -1.93 -14.77
C LYS A 145 10.02 -1.99 -13.73
N VAL A 146 9.83 -0.92 -12.96
CA VAL A 146 8.70 -0.84 -12.00
C VAL A 146 7.36 -0.95 -12.73
N LEU A 147 7.19 -0.28 -13.88
CA LEU A 147 5.97 -0.36 -14.69
C LEU A 147 5.75 -1.77 -15.25
N ASP A 148 6.81 -2.43 -15.76
CA ASP A 148 6.73 -3.76 -16.36
C ASP A 148 6.43 -4.85 -15.31
N GLU A 149 6.96 -4.69 -14.09
CA GLU A 149 6.78 -5.64 -12.98
C GLU A 149 5.47 -5.39 -12.19
N THR A 150 4.78 -4.25 -12.41
CA THR A 150 3.48 -3.95 -11.79
C THR A 150 2.38 -4.13 -12.82
N SER A 151 1.49 -5.09 -12.63
CA SER A 151 0.38 -5.32 -13.56
C SER A 151 -0.49 -4.07 -13.72
N SER A 152 -1.08 -3.88 -14.90
CA SER A 152 -1.96 -2.73 -15.17
C SER A 152 -3.13 -2.64 -14.18
N ALA A 153 -3.68 -3.79 -13.80
CA ALA A 153 -4.76 -3.84 -12.80
C ALA A 153 -4.33 -3.28 -11.43
N VAL A 154 -3.11 -3.60 -10.98
CA VAL A 154 -2.53 -3.09 -9.74
C VAL A 154 -2.23 -1.59 -9.86
N GLN A 155 -1.69 -1.14 -11.00
CA GLN A 155 -1.48 0.30 -11.24
C GLN A 155 -2.80 1.07 -11.18
N ASP A 156 -3.85 0.57 -11.83
CA ASP A 156 -5.18 1.21 -11.85
C ASP A 156 -5.85 1.18 -10.47
N ALA A 157 -5.64 0.14 -9.69
CA ALA A 157 -6.10 0.05 -8.30
C ALA A 157 -5.43 1.11 -7.42
N ILE A 158 -4.11 1.28 -7.53
CA ILE A 158 -3.34 2.31 -6.81
C ILE A 158 -3.78 3.71 -7.26
N ASP A 159 -3.87 3.96 -8.57
CA ASP A 159 -4.29 5.24 -9.12
C ASP A 159 -5.71 5.61 -8.67
N GLY A 160 -6.60 4.63 -8.66
CA GLY A 160 -7.97 4.82 -8.21
C GLY A 160 -8.09 5.09 -6.71
N ALA A 161 -7.35 4.36 -5.88
CA ALA A 161 -7.31 4.61 -4.44
C ALA A 161 -6.71 5.99 -4.13
N TYR A 162 -5.64 6.39 -4.83
CA TYR A 162 -5.06 7.73 -4.73
C TYR A 162 -6.11 8.80 -5.01
N SER A 163 -6.78 8.72 -6.16
CA SER A 163 -7.78 9.72 -6.59
C SER A 163 -8.96 9.84 -5.63
N GLU A 164 -9.33 8.74 -4.97
CA GLU A 164 -10.37 8.76 -3.94
C GLU A 164 -9.88 9.44 -2.65
N LEU A 165 -8.63 9.14 -2.23
CA LEU A 165 -8.10 9.60 -0.94
C LEU A 165 -7.51 11.02 -0.97
N GLU A 166 -7.08 11.54 -2.13
CA GLU A 166 -6.42 12.85 -2.22
C GLU A 166 -7.31 14.01 -1.74
N ASN A 167 -8.64 13.87 -1.86
CA ASN A 167 -9.62 14.86 -1.42
C ASN A 167 -10.29 14.51 -0.08
N LYS A 168 -9.99 13.35 0.49
CA LYS A 168 -10.56 12.94 1.77
C LYS A 168 -9.78 13.50 2.95
N LYS A 169 -10.50 13.98 3.96
CA LYS A 169 -9.95 14.58 5.18
C LYS A 169 -10.35 13.74 6.38
N LEU A 170 -9.50 13.72 7.41
CA LEU A 170 -9.84 13.07 8.67
C LEU A 170 -10.83 13.94 9.46
N LYS A 171 -11.91 13.33 9.95
CA LYS A 171 -12.92 14.02 10.78
C LYS A 171 -12.34 14.53 12.10
N ILE A 172 -11.43 13.76 12.68
CA ILE A 172 -10.81 14.06 13.97
C ILE A 172 -9.82 15.25 13.91
N LEU A 173 -9.40 15.65 12.71
CA LEU A 173 -8.40 16.71 12.51
C LEU A 173 -8.96 17.80 11.59
N PRO A 174 -9.41 18.92 12.14
CA PRO A 174 -9.92 20.04 11.34
C PRO A 174 -8.80 20.91 10.73
N ASN A 175 -7.62 20.32 10.46
CA ASN A 175 -6.44 21.05 9.93
C ASN A 175 -6.51 21.33 8.41
N GLY A 176 -7.56 20.90 7.74
CA GLY A 176 -7.77 21.13 6.31
C GLY A 176 -6.94 20.23 5.37
N LYS A 177 -5.94 19.51 5.88
CA LYS A 177 -5.10 18.60 5.09
C LYS A 177 -5.88 17.37 4.64
N SER A 178 -5.58 16.86 3.43
CA SER A 178 -6.07 15.55 3.00
C SER A 178 -5.41 14.43 3.82
N ILE A 179 -5.98 13.22 3.77
CA ILE A 179 -5.40 12.07 4.47
C ILE A 179 -3.98 11.76 3.97
N LEU A 180 -3.71 12.01 2.68
CA LEU A 180 -2.39 11.77 2.09
C LEU A 180 -1.33 12.77 2.59
N GLU A 181 -1.75 13.93 3.07
CA GLU A 181 -0.88 14.99 3.59
C GLU A 181 -0.70 14.93 5.13
N GLN A 182 -1.42 14.01 5.80
CA GLN A 182 -1.31 13.89 7.26
C GLN A 182 0.05 13.34 7.69
N ASP A 183 0.49 13.78 8.85
CA ASP A 183 1.66 13.26 9.53
C ASP A 183 1.44 11.83 10.04
N THR A 184 2.51 11.16 10.47
CA THR A 184 2.45 9.75 10.91
C THR A 184 1.50 9.54 12.09
N THR A 185 1.51 10.43 13.10
CA THR A 185 0.74 10.24 14.34
C THR A 185 -0.78 10.15 14.10
N PRO A 186 -1.42 11.09 13.34
CA PRO A 186 -2.83 10.97 13.02
C PRO A 186 -3.19 9.69 12.25
N LEU A 187 -2.32 9.26 11.33
CA LEU A 187 -2.57 8.04 10.56
C LEU A 187 -2.49 6.77 11.44
N VAL A 188 -1.58 6.77 12.41
CA VAL A 188 -1.49 5.70 13.42
C VAL A 188 -2.75 5.68 14.29
N GLU A 189 -3.23 6.83 14.74
CA GLU A 189 -4.46 6.94 15.54
C GLU A 189 -5.67 6.40 14.78
N VAL A 190 -5.84 6.82 13.52
CA VAL A 190 -6.91 6.28 12.65
C VAL A 190 -6.79 4.77 12.52
N ALA A 191 -5.60 4.26 12.19
CA ALA A 191 -5.37 2.83 12.02
C ALA A 191 -5.69 2.03 13.29
N HIS A 192 -5.36 2.53 14.48
CA HIS A 192 -5.68 1.88 15.74
C HIS A 192 -7.19 1.85 16.04
N ASN A 193 -7.93 2.86 15.60
CA ASN A 193 -9.37 2.97 15.82
C ASN A 193 -10.21 2.17 14.82
N LEU A 194 -9.62 1.63 13.75
CA LEU A 194 -10.36 0.87 12.75
C LEU A 194 -10.93 -0.43 13.31
N SER A 195 -10.12 -1.24 13.94
CA SER A 195 -10.56 -2.49 14.55
C SER A 195 -9.97 -2.70 15.93
N PRO A 196 -10.48 -1.97 16.95
CA PRO A 196 -9.93 -2.02 18.31
C PRO A 196 -9.98 -3.42 18.94
N ASN A 197 -10.83 -4.30 18.44
CA ASN A 197 -10.93 -5.69 18.91
C ASN A 197 -10.01 -6.65 18.13
N VAL A 198 -9.59 -6.29 16.92
CA VAL A 198 -8.73 -7.13 16.07
C VAL A 198 -7.25 -6.80 16.30
N TRP A 199 -6.89 -5.53 16.19
CA TRP A 199 -5.50 -5.10 16.30
C TRP A 199 -4.89 -5.38 17.67
N PRO A 200 -5.51 -5.02 18.80
CA PRO A 200 -5.00 -5.39 20.11
C PRO A 200 -5.02 -6.91 20.34
N ALA A 201 -6.04 -7.63 19.90
CA ALA A 201 -6.10 -9.07 20.05
C ALA A 201 -4.95 -9.73 19.26
N CYS A 202 -4.72 -9.35 18.01
CA CYS A 202 -3.60 -9.87 17.23
C CYS A 202 -2.25 -9.51 17.86
N PHE A 203 -2.11 -8.31 18.42
CA PHE A 203 -0.86 -7.88 19.04
C PHE A 203 -0.60 -8.52 20.42
N TYR A 204 -1.62 -8.63 21.27
CA TYR A 204 -1.45 -9.08 22.65
C TYR A 204 -1.70 -10.58 22.86
N TYR A 205 -2.59 -11.20 22.10
CA TYR A 205 -2.99 -12.59 22.31
C TYR A 205 -2.35 -13.58 21.35
N ASN A 206 -2.02 -13.15 20.13
CA ASN A 206 -1.26 -13.97 19.20
C ASN A 206 0.20 -13.55 19.29
N LYS A 207 0.95 -14.24 20.15
CA LYS A 207 2.43 -14.25 20.07
C LYS A 207 2.90 -14.77 18.69
N GLU A 208 2.05 -15.42 17.95
CA GLU A 208 2.17 -15.68 16.52
C GLU A 208 1.53 -14.48 15.82
N LYS A 209 2.35 -13.76 15.06
CA LYS A 209 1.97 -12.61 14.23
C LYS A 209 0.74 -12.97 13.38
N GLY A 210 -0.44 -12.53 13.80
CA GLY A 210 -1.70 -12.83 13.11
C GLY A 210 -1.73 -12.13 11.75
N LYS A 211 -1.76 -12.90 10.69
CA LYS A 211 -1.89 -12.38 9.32
C LYS A 211 -3.30 -11.85 9.12
N ILE A 212 -3.45 -10.54 9.25
CA ILE A 212 -4.75 -9.87 9.15
C ILE A 212 -5.35 -10.04 7.76
N SER A 213 -4.54 -10.03 6.72
CA SER A 213 -4.99 -10.35 5.37
C SER A 213 -5.63 -11.74 5.26
N GLN A 214 -5.14 -12.73 6.02
CA GLN A 214 -5.76 -14.05 6.10
C GLN A 214 -7.10 -14.02 6.85
N LEU A 215 -7.19 -13.23 7.94
CA LEU A 215 -8.47 -13.00 8.63
C LEU A 215 -9.50 -12.39 7.68
N PHE A 216 -9.14 -11.35 6.93
CA PHE A 216 -10.04 -10.73 5.96
C PHE A 216 -10.44 -11.67 4.82
N LYS A 217 -9.57 -12.57 4.40
CA LYS A 217 -9.89 -13.58 3.38
C LYS A 217 -10.89 -14.62 3.89
N ASN A 218 -10.77 -15.02 5.14
CA ASN A 218 -11.64 -16.02 5.76
C ASN A 218 -12.94 -15.43 6.31
N GLU A 219 -12.92 -14.17 6.74
CA GLU A 219 -14.03 -13.47 7.38
C GLU A 219 -14.37 -12.17 6.64
N ARG A 220 -15.13 -12.28 5.54
CA ARG A 220 -15.54 -11.11 4.73
C ARG A 220 -16.28 -10.03 5.51
N GLU A 221 -17.04 -10.42 6.54
CA GLU A 221 -17.74 -9.49 7.42
C GLU A 221 -16.77 -8.62 8.21
N LEU A 222 -15.61 -9.17 8.59
CA LEU A 222 -14.57 -8.42 9.29
C LEU A 222 -13.97 -7.35 8.39
N LEU A 223 -13.64 -7.69 7.14
CA LEU A 223 -13.17 -6.73 6.15
C LEU A 223 -14.21 -5.63 5.89
N HIS A 224 -15.47 -6.01 5.77
CA HIS A 224 -16.54 -5.05 5.55
C HIS A 224 -16.69 -4.08 6.73
N SER A 225 -16.63 -4.59 7.96
CA SER A 225 -16.62 -3.77 9.18
C SER A 225 -15.43 -2.81 9.22
N GLU A 226 -14.24 -3.28 8.83
CA GLU A 226 -13.02 -2.47 8.77
C GLU A 226 -13.16 -1.31 7.78
N ILE A 227 -13.65 -1.60 6.58
CA ILE A 227 -13.91 -0.60 5.55
C ILE A 227 -14.93 0.44 6.05
N GLN A 228 -16.03 0.02 6.65
CA GLN A 228 -17.04 0.94 7.18
C GLN A 228 -16.47 1.86 8.26
N LYS A 229 -15.64 1.33 9.16
CA LYS A 229 -14.98 2.13 10.19
C LYS A 229 -14.02 3.13 9.58
N PHE A 230 -13.23 2.72 8.59
CA PHE A 230 -12.34 3.63 7.87
C PHE A 230 -13.12 4.78 7.22
N GLU A 231 -14.16 4.46 6.45
CA GLU A 231 -15.05 5.45 5.84
C GLU A 231 -15.66 6.42 6.86
N SER A 232 -16.02 5.90 8.04
CA SER A 232 -16.58 6.72 9.11
C SER A 232 -15.60 7.77 9.67
N GLN A 233 -14.30 7.57 9.49
CA GLN A 233 -13.24 8.52 9.89
C GLN A 233 -12.99 9.63 8.85
N LEU A 234 -13.50 9.45 7.62
CA LEU A 234 -13.28 10.36 6.50
C LEU A 234 -14.48 11.31 6.29
N LYS A 235 -14.20 12.51 5.75
CA LYS A 235 -15.17 13.50 5.28
C LYS A 235 -14.77 14.07 3.94
#